data_b0bb48d5ff45f5795b4fb313326dfd00
#
_entry.id   b0bb48d5ff45f5795b4fb313326dfd00
#
_cell.length_a   1.000
_cell.length_b   1.000
_cell.length_c   1.000
_cell.angle_alpha   90.00
_cell.angle_beta   90.00
_cell.angle_gamma   90.00
#
_symmetry.space_group_name_H-M   'P 1'
#
loop_
_entity.id
_entity.type
_entity.pdbx_description
1 polymer ?
#
loop_
_entity_poly.entity_id
_entity_poly.type
_entity_poly.pdbx_seq_one_letter_code
_entity_poly.pdbx_strand_id
1 'polypeptide(L)'
;MNRAWIVTIALGIGTGTGGLALDLSPATQILMENGSPYYVPATATVASRAPIRWDNPTPTHHTVTHNDCGKETQPCLFNSGTVAPGEHFTVPGLPAGHYPYHCGIHPIMRGQLVVTDDLSTPSQL
;
A
#
# COMPACT_ATOMS: atom_id res chain seq x y z
N MET A 1 17.58 -22.44 38.74
CA MET A 1 17.46 -22.12 38.33
C MET A 1 16.95 -21.65 37.75
N ASN A 2 16.94 -21.79 37.73
CA ASN A 2 16.47 -21.34 37.08
C ASN A 2 15.90 -20.78 36.55
N ARG A 3 15.67 -20.72 36.52
CA ARG A 3 15.16 -20.31 35.91
C ARG A 3 14.46 -19.65 35.36
N ALA A 4 14.51 -19.71 35.55
CA ALA A 4 13.79 -19.18 35.00
C ALA A 4 13.44 -18.56 34.47
N TRP A 5 13.56 -18.74 34.67
CA TRP A 5 13.22 -18.27 34.06
C TRP A 5 12.71 -17.62 33.45
N ILE A 6 12.74 -17.71 33.38
CA ILE A 6 12.34 -17.21 32.79
C ILE A 6 11.71 -16.49 32.23
N VAL A 7 11.68 -16.55 32.32
CA VAL A 7 11.14 -15.93 31.76
C VAL A 7 10.68 -15.21 31.21
N THR A 8 10.75 -15.30 31.45
CA THR A 8 10.35 -14.66 30.96
C THR A 8 9.90 -14.07 30.34
N ILE A 9 9.87 -14.21 30.42
CA ILE A 9 9.55 -13.68 29.76
C ILE A 9 9.02 -13.11 29.32
N ALA A 10 9.00 -13.14 29.51
CA ALA A 10 8.56 -12.66 29.00
C ALA A 10 8.13 -12.11 28.61
N LEU A 11 7.96 -12.28 28.61
CA LEU A 11 7.59 -11.73 28.17
C LEU A 11 7.23 -11.17 27.85
N GLY A 12 7.18 -11.13 28.08
CA GLY A 12 6.93 -10.66 27.56
C GLY A 12 6.51 -10.10 27.23
N ILE A 13 6.34 -10.19 27.24
CA ILE A 13 5.99 -9.68 26.77
C ILE A 13 5.58 -9.02 26.60
N GLY A 14 5.52 -8.97 26.83
CA GLY A 14 5.22 -8.41 26.44
C GLY A 14 4.93 -7.73 26.20
N THR A 15 4.93 -7.75 26.32
CA THR A 15 4.70 -7.06 25.93
C THR A 15 4.53 -6.45 25.57
N GLY A 16 4.55 -6.39 25.53
CA GLY A 16 4.41 -5.87 24.85
C GLY A 16 4.15 -5.33 24.47
N THR A 17 4.04 -5.28 24.51
CA THR A 17 3.78 -4.68 23.99
C THR A 17 3.67 -3.98 23.54
N GLY A 18 3.43 -3.85 23.65
CA GLY A 18 3.21 -3.16 23.14
C GLY A 18 3.36 -2.46 22.44
N GLY A 19 3.85 -2.33 22.20
CA GLY A 19 4.06 -1.54 21.50
C GLY A 19 3.66 -1.71 20.35
N LEU A 20 3.43 -2.17 20.09
CA LEU A 20 3.20 -2.40 19.22
C LEU A 20 2.34 -1.94 18.59
N ALA A 21 2.05 -1.95 18.76
CA ALA A 21 1.03 -1.64 18.44
C ALA A 21 0.91 -0.81 17.54
N LEU A 22 1.40 -0.55 16.97
CA LEU A 22 1.34 0.37 16.37
C LEU A 22 1.02 0.25 15.11
N ASP A 23 1.24 -0.38 14.52
CA ASP A 23 1.08 -0.45 13.30
C ASP A 23 -0.13 -0.72 12.97
N LEU A 24 -0.74 -0.21 13.36
CA LEU A 24 -1.87 -0.39 13.19
C LEU A 24 -2.57 -0.09 12.05
N SER A 25 -2.19 0.67 11.17
CA SER A 25 -2.90 0.95 9.98
C SER A 25 -2.74 -0.19 9.06
N PRO A 26 -3.75 -0.90 8.73
CA PRO A 26 -3.64 -1.95 7.76
C PRO A 26 -3.32 -1.37 6.41
N ALA A 27 -2.64 -2.13 5.60
CA ALA A 27 -2.37 -1.72 4.24
C ALA A 27 -3.68 -1.66 3.46
N THR A 28 -3.81 -0.66 2.62
CA THR A 28 -4.89 -0.62 1.65
C THR A 28 -4.54 -1.60 0.55
N GLN A 29 -5.46 -2.47 0.23
CA GLN A 29 -5.24 -3.46 -0.82
C GLN A 29 -6.02 -3.09 -2.06
N ILE A 30 -5.35 -3.14 -3.20
CA ILE A 30 -5.95 -2.90 -4.51
C ILE A 30 -5.68 -4.12 -5.35
N LEU A 31 -6.71 -4.63 -6.00
CA LEU A 31 -6.56 -5.80 -6.86
C LEU A 31 -6.51 -5.37 -8.31
N MET A 32 -5.70 -6.07 -9.10
CA MET A 32 -5.65 -5.88 -10.54
C MET A 32 -6.61 -6.84 -11.22
N GLU A 33 -7.21 -6.39 -12.32
CA GLU A 33 -8.13 -7.20 -13.11
C GLU A 33 -7.85 -6.99 -14.58
N ASN A 34 -8.21 -7.97 -15.40
CA ASN A 34 -8.03 -7.85 -16.84
C ASN A 34 -9.19 -7.14 -17.53
N GLY A 35 -10.25 -6.86 -16.81
CA GLY A 35 -11.40 -6.12 -17.33
C GLY A 35 -11.65 -4.88 -16.52
N SER A 36 -12.52 -4.00 -17.05
CA SER A 36 -12.88 -2.79 -16.32
C SER A 36 -13.46 -3.14 -14.96
N PRO A 37 -13.09 -2.44 -13.92
CA PRO A 37 -12.32 -1.19 -13.89
C PRO A 37 -10.81 -1.38 -13.76
N TYR A 38 -10.27 -2.53 -13.94
CA TYR A 38 -8.85 -2.87 -13.99
C TYR A 38 -8.11 -2.80 -12.67
N TYR A 39 -8.24 -1.74 -11.89
CA TYR A 39 -7.78 -1.66 -10.50
C TYR A 39 -9.02 -1.58 -9.62
N VAL A 40 -9.06 -2.36 -8.57
CA VAL A 40 -10.23 -2.44 -7.71
C VAL A 40 -9.82 -2.21 -6.27
N PRO A 41 -10.21 -1.12 -5.67
CA PRO A 41 -11.05 -0.04 -6.22
C PRO A 41 -10.24 0.83 -7.18
N ALA A 42 -10.91 1.40 -8.17
CA ALA A 42 -10.25 2.27 -9.14
C ALA A 42 -9.79 3.57 -8.49
N THR A 43 -10.53 4.07 -7.54
CA THR A 43 -10.12 5.20 -6.71
C THR A 43 -10.07 4.69 -5.28
N ALA A 44 -8.89 4.77 -4.68
CA ALA A 44 -8.71 4.34 -3.30
C ALA A 44 -8.37 5.55 -2.44
N THR A 45 -9.08 5.72 -1.33
CA THR A 45 -8.80 6.75 -0.34
C THR A 45 -7.97 6.12 0.76
N VAL A 46 -6.82 6.68 1.02
CA VAL A 46 -5.81 6.06 1.86
C VAL A 46 -5.32 7.06 2.88
N ALA A 47 -5.04 6.62 4.08
CA ALA A 47 -4.43 7.48 5.08
C ALA A 47 -2.99 7.80 4.68
N SER A 48 -2.55 9.03 4.95
CA SER A 48 -1.17 9.40 4.66
C SER A 48 -0.22 8.51 5.42
N ARG A 49 0.85 8.12 4.76
CA ARG A 49 1.92 7.29 5.32
C ARG A 49 1.51 5.86 5.64
N ALA A 50 0.31 5.45 5.25
CA ALA A 50 -0.11 4.06 5.40
C ALA A 50 0.32 3.26 4.19
N PRO A 51 0.67 2.00 4.35
CA PRO A 51 1.11 1.19 3.21
C PRO A 51 -0.01 0.94 2.22
N ILE A 52 0.34 0.81 0.96
CA ILE A 52 -0.60 0.56 -0.12
C ILE A 52 -0.06 -0.64 -0.89
N ARG A 53 -0.90 -1.62 -1.12
CA ARG A 53 -0.47 -2.85 -1.78
C ARG A 53 -1.38 -3.16 -2.96
N TRP A 54 -0.76 -3.45 -4.09
CA TRP A 54 -1.46 -3.94 -5.28
C TRP A 54 -1.12 -5.40 -5.46
N ASP A 55 -2.13 -6.23 -5.68
CA ASP A 55 -1.94 -7.65 -5.97
C ASP A 55 -2.40 -7.96 -7.38
N ASN A 56 -1.67 -8.82 -8.04
CA ASN A 56 -1.99 -9.22 -9.41
C ASN A 56 -2.44 -10.69 -9.46
N PRO A 57 -3.74 -10.93 -9.26
CA PRO A 57 -4.25 -12.31 -9.38
C PRO A 57 -4.55 -12.71 -10.82
N THR A 58 -4.29 -11.83 -11.79
CA THR A 58 -4.61 -12.11 -13.18
C THR A 58 -3.53 -12.99 -13.82
N PRO A 59 -3.83 -13.62 -14.96
CA PRO A 59 -2.82 -14.41 -15.66
C PRO A 59 -1.88 -13.58 -16.53
N THR A 60 -1.98 -12.24 -16.51
CA THR A 60 -1.12 -11.39 -17.35
C THR A 60 -0.28 -10.46 -16.48
N HIS A 61 0.71 -9.88 -17.11
CA HIS A 61 1.60 -8.93 -16.43
C HIS A 61 0.98 -7.54 -16.44
N HIS A 62 1.20 -6.80 -15.36
CA HIS A 62 0.71 -5.43 -15.24
C HIS A 62 1.78 -4.57 -14.58
N THR A 63 1.57 -3.26 -14.56
CA THR A 63 2.43 -2.36 -13.78
C THR A 63 1.55 -1.43 -12.96
N VAL A 64 2.18 -0.77 -11.98
CA VAL A 64 1.58 0.32 -11.22
C VAL A 64 2.54 1.49 -11.38
N THR A 65 2.19 2.43 -12.22
CA THR A 65 3.10 3.50 -12.61
C THR A 65 2.44 4.85 -12.38
N HIS A 66 3.01 5.63 -11.47
CA HIS A 66 2.52 6.99 -11.20
C HIS A 66 2.57 7.79 -12.50
N ASN A 67 1.51 8.54 -12.79
CA ASN A 67 1.41 9.24 -14.06
C ASN A 67 2.52 10.26 -14.28
N ASP A 68 3.18 10.71 -13.22
CA ASP A 68 4.26 11.68 -13.36
C ASP A 68 5.60 11.03 -13.70
N CYS A 69 5.67 9.71 -13.73
CA CYS A 69 6.89 9.03 -14.14
C CYS A 69 7.16 9.35 -15.61
N GLY A 70 8.40 9.69 -15.91
CA GLY A 70 8.77 10.07 -17.27
C GLY A 70 8.63 11.54 -17.58
N LYS A 71 8.08 12.34 -16.69
CA LYS A 71 7.99 13.78 -16.88
C LYS A 71 9.20 14.45 -16.28
N GLU A 72 9.72 15.44 -16.96
CA GLU A 72 10.96 16.05 -16.50
C GLU A 72 10.81 16.90 -15.26
N THR A 73 9.64 17.51 -15.09
CA THR A 73 9.46 18.50 -14.04
C THR A 73 8.68 17.96 -12.84
N GLN A 74 8.32 16.69 -12.87
CA GLN A 74 7.49 16.10 -11.83
C GLN A 74 8.19 14.86 -11.28
N PRO A 75 8.15 14.65 -9.97
CA PRO A 75 8.77 13.45 -9.43
C PRO A 75 7.93 12.22 -9.69
N CYS A 76 8.58 11.14 -10.08
CA CYS A 76 7.93 9.85 -10.18
C CYS A 76 7.97 9.23 -8.80
N LEU A 77 6.81 9.14 -8.14
CA LEU A 77 6.79 8.71 -6.75
C LEU A 77 6.69 7.20 -6.59
N PHE A 78 6.20 6.50 -7.58
CA PHE A 78 6.22 5.04 -7.55
C PHE A 78 6.11 4.47 -8.95
N ASN A 79 6.80 3.38 -9.18
CA ASN A 79 6.75 2.67 -10.43
C ASN A 79 7.16 1.24 -10.12
N SER A 80 6.22 0.33 -10.23
CA SER A 80 6.47 -1.05 -9.84
C SER A 80 7.36 -1.79 -10.80
N GLY A 81 7.47 -1.34 -12.05
CA GLY A 81 7.94 -2.20 -13.09
C GLY A 81 6.90 -3.30 -13.29
N THR A 82 7.30 -4.40 -13.88
CA THR A 82 6.39 -5.50 -14.18
C THR A 82 6.02 -6.26 -12.90
N VAL A 83 4.73 -6.41 -12.70
CA VAL A 83 4.18 -7.25 -11.62
C VAL A 83 3.62 -8.49 -12.28
N ALA A 84 4.26 -9.61 -12.08
CA ALA A 84 3.86 -10.87 -12.74
C ALA A 84 2.62 -11.46 -12.08
N PRO A 85 1.96 -12.40 -12.75
CA PRO A 85 0.82 -13.11 -12.14
C PRO A 85 1.20 -13.66 -10.76
N GLY A 86 0.35 -13.40 -9.78
CA GLY A 86 0.56 -13.87 -8.41
C GLY A 86 1.47 -13.00 -7.59
N GLU A 87 2.06 -11.97 -8.18
CA GLU A 87 2.96 -11.09 -7.46
C GLU A 87 2.26 -9.83 -6.97
N HIS A 88 2.95 -9.04 -6.19
CA HIS A 88 2.39 -7.82 -5.66
C HIS A 88 3.44 -6.71 -5.63
N PHE A 89 2.96 -5.49 -5.43
CA PHE A 89 3.79 -4.30 -5.29
C PHE A 89 3.29 -3.49 -4.11
N THR A 90 4.19 -3.00 -3.28
CA THR A 90 3.83 -2.23 -2.10
C THR A 90 4.54 -0.89 -2.08
N VAL A 91 3.81 0.16 -1.75
CA VAL A 91 4.36 1.47 -1.48
C VAL A 91 4.24 1.67 0.02
N PRO A 92 5.33 1.99 0.74
CA PRO A 92 5.28 2.06 2.20
C PRO A 92 4.40 3.18 2.75
N GLY A 93 4.16 4.20 1.95
CA GLY A 93 3.30 5.31 2.38
C GLY A 93 3.59 6.52 1.53
N LEU A 94 2.62 7.41 1.44
CA LEU A 94 2.74 8.64 0.65
C LEU A 94 2.24 9.82 1.46
N PRO A 95 2.73 11.00 1.20
CA PRO A 95 2.14 12.20 1.80
C PRO A 95 0.75 12.47 1.20
N ALA A 96 -0.05 13.26 1.88
CA ALA A 96 -1.37 13.61 1.40
C ALA A 96 -1.26 14.22 0.01
N GLY A 97 -2.18 13.85 -0.87
CA GLY A 97 -2.20 14.31 -2.24
C GLY A 97 -3.00 13.39 -3.13
N HIS A 98 -3.02 13.70 -4.41
CA HIS A 98 -3.69 12.91 -5.42
C HIS A 98 -2.64 12.29 -6.32
N TYR A 99 -2.76 10.99 -6.56
CA TYR A 99 -1.76 10.25 -7.32
C TYR A 99 -2.45 9.39 -8.36
N PRO A 100 -2.70 9.94 -9.55
CA PRO A 100 -3.22 9.12 -10.65
C PRO A 100 -2.12 8.22 -11.17
N TYR A 101 -2.49 7.01 -11.53
CA TYR A 101 -1.53 6.03 -12.02
C TYR A 101 -2.13 5.18 -13.12
N HIS A 102 -1.32 4.39 -13.75
CA HIS A 102 -1.75 3.57 -14.88
C HIS A 102 -0.86 2.34 -15.00
N CYS A 103 -1.29 1.43 -15.85
CA CYS A 103 -0.47 0.30 -16.24
C CYS A 103 0.30 0.69 -17.50
N GLY A 104 1.62 0.57 -17.46
CA GLY A 104 2.43 0.94 -18.60
C GLY A 104 2.30 -0.03 -19.77
N ILE A 105 1.78 -1.24 -19.53
CA ILE A 105 1.59 -2.25 -20.57
C ILE A 105 0.21 -2.11 -21.21
N HIS A 106 -0.78 -1.72 -20.42
CA HIS A 106 -2.16 -1.60 -20.89
C HIS A 106 -2.67 -0.21 -20.51
N PRO A 107 -2.46 0.78 -21.37
CA PRO A 107 -2.74 2.18 -20.97
C PRO A 107 -4.18 2.50 -20.60
N ILE A 108 -5.13 1.67 -21.02
CA ILE A 108 -6.51 1.88 -20.62
C ILE A 108 -6.72 1.57 -19.14
N MET A 109 -5.79 0.85 -18.53
CA MET A 109 -5.87 0.44 -17.14
C MET A 109 -5.36 1.58 -16.27
N ARG A 110 -6.27 2.27 -15.58
CA ARG A 110 -5.96 3.48 -14.82
C ARG A 110 -6.59 3.44 -13.45
N GLY A 111 -5.91 4.03 -12.49
CA GLY A 111 -6.41 4.15 -11.14
C GLY A 111 -6.00 5.46 -10.52
N GLN A 112 -6.45 5.70 -9.30
CA GLN A 112 -6.14 6.93 -8.61
C GLN A 112 -6.09 6.68 -7.10
N LEU A 113 -5.10 7.25 -6.46
CA LEU A 113 -5.02 7.29 -5.00
C LEU A 113 -5.39 8.69 -4.54
N VAL A 114 -6.20 8.75 -3.50
CA VAL A 114 -6.47 9.99 -2.78
C VAL A 114 -5.93 9.76 -1.38
N VAL A 115 -4.81 10.37 -1.08
CA VAL A 115 -4.15 10.17 0.21
C VAL A 115 -4.46 11.37 1.07
N THR A 116 -4.97 11.13 2.26
CA THR A 116 -5.45 12.19 3.12
C THR A 116 -5.00 12.02 4.57
N ASP A 117 -4.71 13.13 5.20
CA ASP A 117 -4.39 13.13 6.62
C ASP A 117 -5.63 12.95 7.48
N ASP A 118 -6.82 13.19 6.92
CA ASP A 118 -8.04 13.11 7.72
C ASP A 118 -8.32 11.71 8.23
N LEU A 119 -7.91 10.69 7.51
CA LEU A 119 -8.18 9.32 7.92
C LEU A 119 -7.26 8.87 9.04
N SER A 120 -6.19 9.58 9.28
CA SER A 120 -5.27 9.19 10.33
C SER A 120 -5.63 9.76 11.68
N THR A 121 -6.69 10.61 11.74
CA THR A 121 -7.11 11.15 13.01
C THR A 121 -8.54 10.83 13.20
N PRO A 122 -8.78 9.75 13.62
CA PRO A 122 -10.09 9.32 13.71
C PRO A 122 -10.91 10.01 14.59
N SER A 123 -11.40 10.08 14.89
CA SER A 123 -12.15 10.50 15.51
C SER A 123 -12.36 11.31 16.17
N GLN A 124 -12.21 11.86 16.24
CA GLN A 124 -12.36 12.75 16.82
C GLN A 124 -13.64 12.86 17.03
N LEU A 125 -14.23 12.25 16.80
CA LEU A 125 -15.42 12.42 16.96
C LEU A 125 -15.92 12.19 17.82
#